data_943ce07086c0d4975fbada76476a1824
#
_entry.id   943ce07086c0d4975fbada76476a1824
#
_cell.length_a   1.000
_cell.length_b   1.000
_cell.length_c   1.000
_cell.angle_alpha   90.00
_cell.angle_beta   90.00
_cell.angle_gamma   90.00
#
_symmetry.space_group_name_H-M   'P 1'
#
loop_
_entity.id
_entity.type
_entity.pdbx_description
1 polymer ?
#
loop_
_entity_poly.entity_id
_entity_poly.type
_entity_poly.pdbx_seq_one_letter_code
_entity_poly.pdbx_strand_id
1 'polypeptide(L)'
;MNEAATPLQRLFRILVTVGPGALWLFLFVLLPTFLVLLASFMSRGPYGELSGPWGFHNYLRLLEAPYLKAFAQSLLLGALTTLLAALLGYPLAFYLAGHPRRDLLLLLLLLPFFTNFLIRVYAWLVLLQREGLVNAFLQAFGLGPLGLYPSFLAVLLASLYPFLPFFVLPVSAR
;
A
#
# COMPACT_ATOMS: atom_id res chain seq x y z
N MET A 1 47.06 -20.39 1.32
CA MET A 1 46.65 -21.33 2.39
C MET A 1 45.34 -20.81 2.94
N ASN A 2 44.20 -21.37 2.48
CA ASN A 2 42.87 -21.06 3.00
C ASN A 2 42.64 -21.94 4.23
N GLU A 3 42.93 -21.43 5.41
CA GLU A 3 42.48 -22.08 6.65
C GLU A 3 40.96 -22.11 6.67
N ALA A 4 40.39 -23.27 6.53
CA ALA A 4 38.96 -23.46 6.63
C ALA A 4 38.51 -23.05 8.06
N ALA A 5 37.79 -21.92 8.18
CA ALA A 5 37.31 -21.41 9.45
C ALA A 5 36.62 -22.52 10.26
N THR A 6 37.00 -22.69 11.51
CA THR A 6 36.42 -23.71 12.41
C THR A 6 34.89 -23.45 12.54
N PRO A 7 34.09 -24.50 12.81
CA PRO A 7 32.61 -24.32 12.95
C PRO A 7 32.26 -23.27 14.01
N LEU A 8 33.05 -23.11 15.04
CA LEU A 8 32.90 -22.11 16.09
C LEU A 8 33.15 -20.68 15.54
N GLN A 9 34.14 -20.49 14.71
CA GLN A 9 34.45 -19.20 14.07
C GLN A 9 33.35 -18.80 13.05
N ARG A 10 32.81 -19.79 12.35
CA ARG A 10 31.65 -19.57 11.46
C ARG A 10 30.41 -19.14 12.25
N LEU A 11 30.10 -19.84 13.35
CA LEU A 11 28.97 -19.49 14.21
C LEU A 11 29.12 -18.09 14.81
N PHE A 12 30.31 -17.76 15.32
CA PHE A 12 30.59 -16.42 15.86
C PHE A 12 30.46 -15.34 14.81
N ARG A 13 30.96 -15.54 13.59
CA ARG A 13 30.75 -14.60 12.46
C ARG A 13 29.27 -14.40 12.16
N ILE A 14 28.49 -15.49 12.08
CA ILE A 14 27.03 -15.40 11.83
C ILE A 14 26.35 -14.61 12.95
N LEU A 15 26.65 -14.92 14.21
CA LEU A 15 26.06 -14.23 15.36
C LEU A 15 26.41 -12.74 15.39
N VAL A 16 27.63 -12.35 15.07
CA VAL A 16 28.04 -10.93 15.06
C VAL A 16 27.49 -10.19 13.85
N THR A 17 27.41 -10.85 12.69
CA THR A 17 26.95 -10.19 11.45
C THR A 17 25.42 -10.15 11.33
N VAL A 18 24.75 -11.26 11.66
CA VAL A 18 23.28 -11.39 11.50
C VAL A 18 22.54 -11.14 12.81
N GLY A 19 23.19 -11.43 13.95
CA GLY A 19 22.58 -11.35 15.28
C GLY A 19 21.93 -10.01 15.62
N PRO A 20 22.63 -8.88 15.44
CA PRO A 20 22.03 -7.57 15.74
C PRO A 20 20.79 -7.27 14.88
N GLY A 21 20.83 -7.60 13.57
CA GLY A 21 19.69 -7.44 12.68
C GLY A 21 18.53 -8.39 13.04
N ALA A 22 18.85 -9.66 13.35
CA ALA A 22 17.85 -10.63 13.79
C ALA A 22 17.20 -10.24 15.11
N LEU A 23 17.99 -9.76 16.08
CA LEU A 23 17.48 -9.26 17.38
C LEU A 23 16.56 -8.04 17.16
N TRP A 24 16.93 -7.11 16.29
CA TRP A 24 16.11 -5.96 15.93
C TRP A 24 14.77 -6.40 15.34
N LEU A 25 14.79 -7.30 14.36
CA LEU A 25 13.57 -7.83 13.75
C LEU A 25 12.70 -8.57 14.78
N PHE A 26 13.32 -9.35 15.67
CA PHE A 26 12.60 -10.03 16.73
C PHE A 26 11.90 -9.05 17.67
N LEU A 27 12.60 -8.05 18.17
CA LEU A 27 12.06 -7.10 19.15
C LEU A 27 11.02 -6.15 18.54
N PHE A 28 11.25 -5.66 17.33
CA PHE A 28 10.42 -4.59 16.75
C PHE A 28 9.39 -5.08 15.72
N VAL A 29 9.52 -6.30 15.23
CA VAL A 29 8.56 -6.88 14.27
C VAL A 29 7.87 -8.09 14.85
N LEU A 30 8.60 -9.14 15.24
CA LEU A 30 7.99 -10.39 15.67
C LEU A 30 7.29 -10.26 17.02
N LEU A 31 7.90 -9.59 17.99
CA LEU A 31 7.29 -9.43 19.32
C LEU A 31 5.99 -8.63 19.27
N PRO A 32 5.92 -7.43 18.67
CA PRO A 32 4.65 -6.70 18.54
C PRO A 32 3.61 -7.48 17.71
N THR A 33 4.02 -8.15 16.63
CA THR A 33 3.11 -8.97 15.83
C THR A 33 2.52 -10.13 16.67
N PHE A 34 3.34 -10.78 17.48
CA PHE A 34 2.87 -11.82 18.38
C PHE A 34 1.91 -11.29 19.45
N LEU A 35 2.19 -10.11 20.03
CA LEU A 35 1.29 -9.45 20.98
C LEU A 35 -0.06 -9.11 20.35
N VAL A 36 -0.07 -8.59 19.10
CA VAL A 36 -1.30 -8.34 18.35
C VAL A 36 -2.04 -9.64 18.08
N LEU A 37 -1.34 -10.71 17.74
CA LEU A 37 -1.94 -12.03 17.55
C LEU A 37 -2.60 -12.53 18.83
N LEU A 38 -1.93 -12.43 19.98
CA LEU A 38 -2.53 -12.78 21.28
C LEU A 38 -3.76 -11.91 21.58
N ALA A 39 -3.64 -10.59 21.39
CA ALA A 39 -4.74 -9.66 21.60
C ALA A 39 -5.95 -9.93 20.69
N SER A 40 -5.75 -10.53 19.51
CA SER A 40 -6.84 -10.87 18.59
C SER A 40 -7.81 -11.92 19.12
N PHE A 41 -7.37 -12.74 20.08
CA PHE A 41 -8.21 -13.73 20.75
C PHE A 41 -8.90 -13.18 22.01
N MET A 42 -8.59 -11.94 22.41
CA MET A 42 -9.17 -11.33 23.61
C MET A 42 -10.32 -10.40 23.27
N SER A 43 -11.31 -10.32 24.16
CA SER A 43 -12.40 -9.34 24.03
C SER A 43 -11.92 -7.95 24.47
N ARG A 44 -12.54 -6.92 23.92
CA ARG A 44 -12.37 -5.54 24.40
C ARG A 44 -13.42 -5.20 25.43
N GLY A 45 -13.01 -4.67 26.57
CA GLY A 45 -13.90 -4.10 27.56
C GLY A 45 -14.48 -2.76 27.14
N PRO A 46 -15.39 -2.20 27.95
CA PRO A 46 -16.11 -0.95 27.63
C PRO A 46 -15.21 0.26 27.40
N TYR A 47 -14.03 0.28 27.99
CA TYR A 47 -13.04 1.36 27.87
C TYR A 47 -11.90 1.03 26.86
N GLY A 48 -12.07 -0.06 26.09
CA GLY A 48 -11.08 -0.47 25.08
C GLY A 48 -9.92 -1.30 25.62
N GLU A 49 -9.90 -1.61 26.92
CA GLU A 49 -8.94 -2.52 27.54
C GLU A 49 -9.11 -3.94 26.98
N LEU A 50 -8.00 -4.66 26.88
CA LEU A 50 -8.02 -6.09 26.54
C LEU A 50 -8.41 -6.85 27.79
N SER A 51 -9.69 -7.14 27.95
CA SER A 51 -10.26 -7.87 29.07
C SER A 51 -11.31 -8.85 28.58
N GLY A 52 -11.38 -10.01 29.18
CA GLY A 52 -12.42 -10.97 28.87
C GLY A 52 -11.90 -12.34 28.46
N PRO A 53 -12.81 -13.28 28.22
CA PRO A 53 -12.44 -14.65 27.90
C PRO A 53 -11.75 -14.72 26.54
N TRP A 54 -10.75 -15.59 26.46
CA TRP A 54 -10.10 -15.95 25.20
C TRP A 54 -11.10 -16.67 24.30
N GLY A 55 -11.16 -16.31 23.04
CA GLY A 55 -12.08 -16.94 22.10
C GLY A 55 -11.93 -16.49 20.67
N PHE A 56 -12.66 -17.14 19.78
CA PHE A 56 -12.68 -16.85 18.34
C PHE A 56 -13.77 -15.84 17.94
N HIS A 57 -14.44 -15.20 18.91
CA HIS A 57 -15.55 -14.28 18.63
C HIS A 57 -15.16 -13.11 17.72
N ASN A 58 -13.94 -12.58 17.82
CA ASN A 58 -13.45 -11.53 16.90
C ASN A 58 -13.34 -12.05 15.47
N TYR A 59 -12.94 -13.30 15.27
CA TYR A 59 -12.86 -13.94 13.96
C TYR A 59 -14.24 -14.24 13.38
N LEU A 60 -15.18 -14.66 14.21
CA LEU A 60 -16.56 -14.88 13.79
C LEU A 60 -17.23 -13.56 13.35
N ARG A 61 -16.92 -12.46 14.03
CA ARG A 61 -17.41 -11.13 13.63
C ARG A 61 -16.94 -10.71 12.23
N LEU A 62 -15.79 -11.19 11.74
CA LEU A 62 -15.35 -10.93 10.38
C LEU A 62 -16.30 -11.51 9.32
N LEU A 63 -17.12 -12.50 9.68
CA LEU A 63 -18.14 -13.07 8.81
C LEU A 63 -19.45 -12.26 8.79
N GLU A 64 -19.58 -11.23 9.62
CA GLU A 64 -20.72 -10.33 9.59
C GLU A 64 -20.75 -9.49 8.30
N ALA A 65 -21.95 -9.17 7.84
CA ALA A 65 -22.16 -8.49 6.57
C ALA A 65 -21.35 -7.19 6.35
N PRO A 66 -21.14 -6.31 7.36
CA PRO A 66 -20.33 -5.10 7.17
C PRO A 66 -18.87 -5.41 6.82
N TYR A 67 -18.27 -6.39 7.49
CA TYR A 67 -16.87 -6.77 7.26
C TYR A 67 -16.69 -7.49 5.93
N LEU A 68 -17.61 -8.40 5.57
CA LEU A 68 -17.59 -9.07 4.28
C LEU A 68 -17.78 -8.08 3.13
N LYS A 69 -18.66 -7.08 3.29
CA LYS A 69 -18.84 -6.02 2.31
C LYS A 69 -17.56 -5.18 2.14
N ALA A 70 -16.94 -4.78 3.25
CA ALA A 70 -15.67 -4.03 3.22
C ALA A 70 -14.56 -4.85 2.54
N PHE A 71 -14.47 -6.14 2.85
CA PHE A 71 -13.51 -7.06 2.24
C PHE A 71 -13.73 -7.20 0.72
N ALA A 72 -14.98 -7.42 0.30
CA ALA A 72 -15.33 -7.50 -1.12
C ALA A 72 -15.03 -6.20 -1.88
N GLN A 73 -15.33 -5.04 -1.28
CA GLN A 73 -14.99 -3.74 -1.85
C GLN A 73 -13.48 -3.54 -1.97
N SER A 74 -12.71 -3.97 -0.98
CA SER A 74 -11.24 -3.88 -1.01
C SER A 74 -10.64 -4.78 -2.09
N LEU A 75 -11.15 -6.01 -2.26
CA LEU A 75 -10.73 -6.90 -3.33
C LEU A 75 -11.05 -6.32 -4.71
N LEU A 76 -12.27 -5.80 -4.88
CA LEU A 76 -12.69 -5.16 -6.12
C LEU A 76 -11.81 -3.95 -6.43
N LEU A 77 -11.53 -3.11 -5.45
CA LEU A 77 -10.66 -1.95 -5.59
C LEU A 77 -9.25 -2.37 -6.02
N GLY A 78 -8.67 -3.37 -5.35
CA GLY A 78 -7.35 -3.90 -5.68
C GLY A 78 -7.30 -4.49 -7.09
N ALA A 79 -8.30 -5.29 -7.47
CA ALA A 79 -8.41 -5.87 -8.80
C ALA A 79 -8.53 -4.80 -9.89
N LEU A 80 -9.42 -3.82 -9.72
CA LEU A 80 -9.59 -2.72 -10.67
C LEU A 80 -8.35 -1.82 -10.75
N THR A 81 -7.73 -1.49 -9.63
CA THR A 81 -6.48 -0.71 -9.61
C THR A 81 -5.37 -1.45 -10.37
N THR A 82 -5.22 -2.75 -10.14
CA THR A 82 -4.22 -3.58 -10.83
C THR A 82 -4.50 -3.67 -12.32
N LEU A 83 -5.76 -3.90 -12.70
CA LEU A 83 -6.18 -3.98 -14.10
C LEU A 83 -5.93 -2.65 -14.83
N LEU A 84 -6.32 -1.53 -14.23
CA LEU A 84 -6.11 -0.21 -14.81
C LEU A 84 -4.61 0.15 -14.85
N ALA A 85 -3.85 -0.18 -13.80
CA ALA A 85 -2.40 0.00 -13.80
C ALA A 85 -1.71 -0.82 -14.90
N ALA A 86 -2.18 -2.04 -15.15
CA ALA A 86 -1.69 -2.87 -16.25
C ALA A 86 -2.07 -2.30 -17.62
N LEU A 87 -3.34 -1.92 -17.78
CA LEU A 87 -3.87 -1.38 -19.03
C LEU A 87 -3.16 -0.07 -19.46
N LEU A 88 -2.92 0.82 -18.53
CA LEU A 88 -2.25 2.11 -18.77
C LEU A 88 -0.73 1.98 -18.67
N GLY A 89 -0.25 1.18 -17.74
CA GLY A 89 1.18 1.02 -17.47
C GLY A 89 1.92 0.20 -18.52
N TYR A 90 1.26 -0.81 -19.13
CA TYR A 90 1.90 -1.64 -20.14
C TYR A 90 2.30 -0.85 -21.39
N PRO A 91 1.41 -0.09 -22.07
CA PRO A 91 1.80 0.74 -23.21
C PRO A 91 2.82 1.82 -22.82
N LEU A 92 2.69 2.40 -21.62
CA LEU A 92 3.67 3.37 -21.14
C LEU A 92 5.05 2.72 -20.92
N ALA A 93 5.12 1.55 -20.30
CA ALA A 93 6.37 0.82 -20.09
C ALA A 93 7.02 0.42 -21.42
N PHE A 94 6.23 -0.03 -22.38
CA PHE A 94 6.71 -0.38 -23.72
C PHE A 94 7.28 0.85 -24.45
N TYR A 95 6.59 1.99 -24.37
CA TYR A 95 7.08 3.25 -24.94
C TYR A 95 8.40 3.69 -24.29
N LEU A 96 8.48 3.61 -22.96
CA LEU A 96 9.68 3.97 -22.19
C LEU A 96 10.88 3.07 -22.52
N ALA A 97 10.65 1.76 -22.73
CA ALA A 97 11.73 0.81 -23.01
C ALA A 97 12.52 1.13 -24.27
N GLY A 98 11.88 1.73 -25.29
CA GLY A 98 12.52 2.13 -26.56
C GLY A 98 12.88 3.62 -26.67
N HIS A 99 12.59 4.43 -25.64
CA HIS A 99 12.73 5.87 -25.76
C HIS A 99 14.15 6.37 -25.44
N PRO A 100 14.78 7.25 -26.26
CA PRO A 100 16.15 7.73 -26.03
C PRO A 100 16.36 8.49 -24.73
N ARG A 101 15.30 9.10 -24.18
CA ARG A 101 15.31 9.82 -22.90
C ARG A 101 14.64 9.01 -21.78
N ARG A 102 14.76 7.69 -21.83
CA ARG A 102 14.13 6.77 -20.85
C ARG A 102 14.36 7.19 -19.41
N ASP A 103 15.61 7.46 -19.04
CA ASP A 103 15.97 7.75 -17.64
C ASP A 103 15.30 9.04 -17.14
N LEU A 104 15.21 10.07 -17.98
CA LEU A 104 14.50 11.30 -17.65
C LEU A 104 13.00 11.04 -17.45
N LEU A 105 12.39 10.25 -18.33
CA LEU A 105 10.96 9.92 -18.25
C LEU A 105 10.64 9.04 -17.04
N LEU A 106 11.54 8.09 -16.70
CA LEU A 106 11.42 7.31 -15.46
C LEU A 106 11.57 8.20 -14.21
N LEU A 107 12.50 9.15 -14.23
CA LEU A 107 12.64 10.12 -13.15
C LEU A 107 11.37 10.97 -12.98
N LEU A 108 10.78 11.46 -14.07
CA LEU A 108 9.51 12.19 -14.04
C LEU A 108 8.35 11.33 -13.51
N LEU A 109 8.30 10.05 -13.89
CA LEU A 109 7.31 9.10 -13.38
C LEU A 109 7.45 8.87 -11.87
N LEU A 110 8.68 8.92 -11.34
CA LEU A 110 8.98 8.75 -9.92
C LEU A 110 8.87 10.05 -9.12
N LEU A 111 8.91 11.21 -9.77
CA LEU A 111 8.89 12.52 -9.10
C LEU A 111 7.78 12.65 -8.04
N PRO A 112 6.56 12.16 -8.28
CA PRO A 112 5.48 12.19 -7.28
C PRO A 112 5.78 11.43 -6.00
N PHE A 113 6.69 10.45 -6.01
CA PHE A 113 7.06 9.71 -4.80
C PHE A 113 7.89 10.55 -3.81
N PHE A 114 8.55 11.58 -4.30
CA PHE A 114 9.28 12.52 -3.44
C PHE A 114 8.38 13.51 -2.73
N THR A 115 7.08 13.55 -3.06
CA THR A 115 6.10 14.36 -2.33
C THR A 115 5.56 13.60 -1.11
N ASN A 116 5.28 14.34 -0.04
CA ASN A 116 4.71 13.76 1.17
C ASN A 116 3.37 13.08 0.86
N PHE A 117 3.17 11.87 1.39
CA PHE A 117 1.94 11.09 1.20
C PHE A 117 0.68 11.85 1.64
N LEU A 118 0.72 12.52 2.79
CA LEU A 118 -0.44 13.26 3.32
C LEU A 118 -0.82 14.44 2.40
N ILE A 119 0.15 15.19 1.91
CA ILE A 119 -0.08 16.31 0.97
C ILE A 119 -0.75 15.78 -0.30
N ARG A 120 -0.31 14.65 -0.81
CA ARG A 120 -0.86 14.01 -2.00
C ARG A 120 -2.30 13.54 -1.79
N VAL A 121 -2.59 12.88 -0.66
CA VAL A 121 -3.96 12.47 -0.32
C VAL A 121 -4.86 13.70 -0.18
N TYR A 122 -4.39 14.74 0.50
CA TYR A 122 -5.15 15.97 0.67
C TYR A 122 -5.42 16.68 -0.67
N ALA A 123 -4.45 16.69 -1.58
CA ALA A 123 -4.65 17.24 -2.93
C ALA A 123 -5.77 16.51 -3.68
N TRP A 124 -5.85 15.17 -3.61
CA TRP A 124 -6.95 14.40 -4.20
C TRP A 124 -8.30 14.75 -3.57
N LEU A 125 -8.35 14.92 -2.23
CA LEU A 125 -9.58 15.35 -1.54
C LEU A 125 -10.05 16.71 -2.06
N VAL A 126 -9.14 17.70 -2.13
CA VAL A 126 -9.47 19.05 -2.62
C VAL A 126 -9.90 19.06 -4.08
N LEU A 127 -9.24 18.24 -4.92
CA LEU A 127 -9.56 18.17 -6.36
C LEU A 127 -10.94 17.55 -6.62
N LEU A 128 -11.31 16.49 -5.86
CA LEU A 128 -12.50 15.70 -6.13
C LEU A 128 -13.72 16.11 -5.31
N GLN A 129 -13.60 17.03 -4.34
CA GLN A 129 -14.74 17.54 -3.59
C GLN A 129 -15.72 18.31 -4.50
N ARG A 130 -16.95 18.53 -4.00
CA ARG A 130 -18.04 19.12 -4.78
C ARG A 130 -17.71 20.50 -5.37
N GLU A 131 -16.94 21.31 -4.65
CA GLU A 131 -16.45 22.62 -5.08
C GLU A 131 -15.01 22.58 -5.59
N GLY A 132 -14.49 21.38 -5.85
CA GLY A 132 -13.13 21.17 -6.31
C GLY A 132 -12.93 21.48 -7.80
N LEU A 133 -11.65 21.57 -8.20
CA LEU A 133 -11.26 21.94 -9.55
C LEU A 133 -11.85 21.03 -10.64
N VAL A 134 -11.99 19.72 -10.36
CA VAL A 134 -12.59 18.78 -11.32
C VAL A 134 -14.05 19.13 -11.58
N ASN A 135 -14.83 19.43 -10.57
CA ASN A 135 -16.22 19.83 -10.73
C ASN A 135 -16.34 21.22 -11.35
N ALA A 136 -15.47 22.16 -11.02
CA ALA A 136 -15.43 23.48 -11.66
C ALA A 136 -15.19 23.35 -13.17
N PHE A 137 -14.27 22.47 -13.57
CA PHE A 137 -14.02 22.17 -14.99
C PHE A 137 -15.24 21.53 -15.66
N LEU A 138 -15.88 20.53 -15.04
CA LEU A 138 -17.08 19.88 -15.58
C LEU A 138 -18.24 20.87 -15.76
N GLN A 139 -18.43 21.79 -14.81
CA GLN A 139 -19.45 22.84 -14.89
C GLN A 139 -19.22 23.79 -16.07
N ALA A 140 -17.96 24.10 -16.41
CA ALA A 140 -17.65 24.92 -17.58
C ALA A 140 -18.11 24.29 -18.91
N PHE A 141 -18.29 22.96 -18.95
CA PHE A 141 -18.85 22.20 -20.08
C PHE A 141 -20.35 21.90 -19.94
N GLY A 142 -21.03 22.53 -18.98
CA GLY A 142 -22.47 22.32 -18.75
C GLY A 142 -22.79 20.99 -18.05
N LEU A 143 -21.78 20.26 -17.57
CA LEU A 143 -21.96 19.07 -16.75
C LEU A 143 -22.09 19.50 -15.29
N GLY A 144 -23.21 19.16 -14.64
CA GLY A 144 -23.45 19.51 -13.24
C GLY A 144 -22.37 18.94 -12.30
N PRO A 145 -22.27 19.43 -11.06
CA PRO A 145 -21.30 18.89 -10.12
C PRO A 145 -21.59 17.42 -9.82
N LEU A 146 -20.61 16.56 -10.09
CA LEU A 146 -20.67 15.14 -9.81
C LEU A 146 -20.28 14.88 -8.35
N GLY A 147 -20.96 13.95 -7.70
CA GLY A 147 -20.61 13.47 -6.35
C GLY A 147 -19.36 12.57 -6.39
N LEU A 148 -18.22 13.14 -6.80
CA LEU A 148 -16.98 12.37 -6.95
C LEU A 148 -16.41 11.96 -5.61
N TYR A 149 -16.55 12.78 -4.56
CA TYR A 149 -16.07 12.49 -3.22
C TYR A 149 -17.19 12.70 -2.19
N PRO A 150 -17.36 11.80 -1.21
CA PRO A 150 -16.69 10.49 -1.07
C PRO A 150 -17.31 9.44 -2.01
N SER A 151 -16.47 8.74 -2.78
CA SER A 151 -16.94 7.67 -3.66
C SER A 151 -15.86 6.59 -3.89
N PHE A 152 -16.31 5.41 -4.31
CA PHE A 152 -15.40 4.33 -4.73
C PHE A 152 -14.50 4.76 -5.90
N LEU A 153 -15.03 5.54 -6.84
CA LEU A 153 -14.27 6.06 -7.98
C LEU A 153 -13.14 6.99 -7.53
N ALA A 154 -13.40 7.86 -6.55
CA ALA A 154 -12.36 8.74 -6.01
C ALA A 154 -11.18 7.95 -5.43
N VAL A 155 -11.49 6.90 -4.66
CA VAL A 155 -10.45 6.03 -4.08
C VAL A 155 -9.70 5.29 -5.17
N LEU A 156 -10.40 4.79 -6.20
CA LEU A 156 -9.79 4.10 -7.34
C LEU A 156 -8.80 5.00 -8.09
N LEU A 157 -9.20 6.22 -8.44
CA LEU A 157 -8.35 7.19 -9.12
C LEU A 157 -7.14 7.59 -8.28
N ALA A 158 -7.37 7.89 -6.99
CA ALA A 158 -6.31 8.24 -6.05
C ALA A 158 -5.32 7.08 -5.82
N SER A 159 -5.79 5.83 -5.92
CA SER A 159 -4.94 4.63 -5.80
C SER A 159 -4.14 4.34 -7.06
N LEU A 160 -4.73 4.56 -8.24
CA LEU A 160 -4.07 4.28 -9.52
C LEU A 160 -2.77 5.07 -9.69
N TYR A 161 -2.79 6.33 -9.33
CA TYR A 161 -1.66 7.24 -9.47
C TYR A 161 -0.36 6.76 -8.75
N PRO A 162 -0.36 6.36 -7.47
CA PRO A 162 0.85 5.86 -6.81
C PRO A 162 1.22 4.43 -7.23
N PHE A 163 0.28 3.61 -7.71
CA PHE A 163 0.60 2.22 -8.09
C PHE A 163 1.09 2.08 -9.54
N LEU A 164 0.80 3.04 -10.41
CA LEU A 164 1.24 3.02 -11.80
C LEU A 164 2.77 2.87 -11.96
N PRO A 165 3.63 3.63 -11.26
CA PRO A 165 5.08 3.47 -11.36
C PRO A 165 5.58 2.10 -10.90
N PHE A 166 4.96 1.49 -9.87
CA PHE A 166 5.32 0.13 -9.42
C PHE A 166 5.06 -0.94 -10.48
N PHE A 167 4.10 -0.70 -11.36
CA PHE A 167 3.86 -1.56 -12.52
C PHE A 167 4.84 -1.25 -13.66
N VAL A 168 5.04 0.03 -13.98
CA VAL A 168 5.84 0.47 -15.14
C VAL A 168 7.32 0.14 -14.96
N LEU A 169 7.89 0.36 -13.77
CA LEU A 169 9.32 0.17 -13.51
C LEU A 169 9.82 -1.25 -13.83
N PRO A 170 9.26 -2.33 -13.26
CA PRO A 170 9.73 -3.68 -13.56
C PRO A 170 9.47 -4.10 -15.00
N VAL A 171 8.36 -3.65 -15.60
CA VAL A 171 8.02 -4.00 -17.00
C VAL A 171 8.94 -3.28 -18.00
N SER A 172 9.37 -2.06 -17.71
CA SER A 172 10.31 -1.30 -18.54
C SER A 172 11.77 -1.68 -18.34
N ALA A 173 12.10 -2.46 -17.31
CA ALA A 173 13.45 -2.93 -17.01
C ALA A 173 13.83 -4.06 -17.99
N ARG A 174 14.45 -3.71 -19.11
CA ARG A 174 15.10 -4.62 -20.06
C ARG A 174 16.55 -4.25 -20.25
#